data_e5b23227badae96378a5648dc67d5bf4
#
_entry.id   e5b23227badae96378a5648dc67d5bf4
#
_cell.length_a   1.000
_cell.length_b   1.000
_cell.length_c   1.000
_cell.angle_alpha   90.00
_cell.angle_beta   90.00
_cell.angle_gamma   90.00
#
_symmetry.space_group_name_H-M   'P 1'
#
loop_
_entity.id
_entity.type
_entity.pdbx_description
1 polymer ?
#
loop_
_entity_poly.entity_id
_entity_poly.type
_entity_poly.pdbx_seq_one_letter_code
_entity_poly.pdbx_strand_id
1 'polypeptide(L)'
;MLKFKTFIKLSDMNTKTLLVLLLCGVCFACNAPQQDGKKTDLTNKNMSNGELREKLALALEDMKAKAIEMGIEGVATASVLNSGDTVDWIGEMKVVGSYCNWKDGYNLVAVAWSKCGEVIATHADSGDPNHQTITGELGYAGGAYDEYEGCKLAFAFSGATSEEDLVVAKYGIEKMKGYISGK
;
A
#
# COMPACT_ATOMS: atom_id res chain seq x y z
N MET A 1 -10.10 -14.19 31.21
CA MET A 1 -10.68 -13.09 32.01
C MET A 1 -9.61 -12.58 32.96
N LEU A 2 -8.77 -11.64 32.54
CA LEU A 2 -7.78 -11.00 33.41
C LEU A 2 -7.83 -9.49 33.15
N LYS A 3 -8.38 -8.76 34.12
CA LYS A 3 -8.36 -7.30 34.17
C LYS A 3 -7.09 -6.87 34.90
N PHE A 4 -6.20 -6.16 34.22
CA PHE A 4 -5.18 -5.36 34.89
C PHE A 4 -5.50 -3.88 34.65
N LYS A 5 -6.13 -3.25 35.67
CA LYS A 5 -6.17 -1.81 35.84
C LYS A 5 -5.15 -1.46 36.91
N THR A 6 -3.98 -0.97 36.48
CA THR A 6 -3.06 -0.34 37.44
C THR A 6 -3.33 1.17 37.40
N PHE A 7 -4.10 1.66 38.35
CA PHE A 7 -4.24 3.08 38.64
C PHE A 7 -3.06 3.50 39.52
N ILE A 8 -2.13 4.27 38.97
CA ILE A 8 -1.10 4.95 39.75
C ILE A 8 -1.75 6.16 40.39
N LYS A 9 -1.85 6.14 41.71
CA LYS A 9 -2.42 7.20 42.53
C LYS A 9 -1.39 8.32 42.66
N LEU A 10 -1.72 9.52 42.09
CA LEU A 10 -0.84 10.69 42.04
C LEU A 10 -0.50 11.31 43.41
N SER A 11 -0.98 10.73 44.53
CA SER A 11 -0.85 11.28 45.90
C SER A 11 0.51 11.09 46.57
N ASP A 12 1.39 10.26 46.02
CA ASP A 12 2.64 9.85 46.70
C ASP A 12 3.93 10.37 46.02
N MET A 13 3.81 11.31 45.07
CA MET A 13 5.00 11.90 44.44
C MET A 13 5.52 13.06 45.27
N ASN A 14 6.73 12.85 45.84
CA ASN A 14 7.45 13.87 46.57
C ASN A 14 7.83 15.04 45.63
N THR A 15 7.69 16.27 46.14
CA THR A 15 7.91 17.54 45.41
C THR A 15 9.30 17.63 44.74
N LYS A 16 10.30 16.89 45.25
CA LYS A 16 11.65 16.81 44.64
C LYS A 16 11.69 16.01 43.37
N THR A 17 10.85 15.00 43.19
CA THR A 17 10.74 14.17 41.98
C THR A 17 10.03 14.93 40.85
N LEU A 18 9.10 15.80 41.20
CA LEU A 18 8.40 16.65 40.23
C LEU A 18 9.33 17.72 39.61
N LEU A 19 10.29 18.23 40.41
CA LEU A 19 11.24 19.26 39.93
C LEU A 19 12.27 18.69 38.93
N VAL A 20 12.67 17.43 39.09
CA VAL A 20 13.61 16.75 38.16
C VAL A 20 12.96 16.47 36.81
N LEU A 21 11.65 16.17 36.77
CA LEU A 21 10.92 15.97 35.52
C LEU A 21 10.67 17.27 34.76
N LEU A 22 10.58 18.41 35.44
CA LEU A 22 10.45 19.73 34.81
C LEU A 22 11.76 20.28 34.24
N LEU A 23 12.92 19.85 34.73
CA LEU A 23 14.23 20.32 34.26
C LEU A 23 14.79 19.49 33.09
N CYS A 24 14.27 18.31 32.79
CA CYS A 24 14.63 17.52 31.61
C CYS A 24 13.85 17.87 30.34
N GLY A 25 12.91 18.81 30.41
CA GLY A 25 12.05 19.23 29.29
C GLY A 25 12.62 20.29 28.37
N VAL A 26 13.82 20.78 28.61
CA VAL A 26 14.43 21.85 27.79
C VAL A 26 15.82 21.40 27.38
N CYS A 27 15.95 20.83 26.22
CA CYS A 27 17.09 20.77 25.29
C CYS A 27 17.09 19.48 24.48
N PHE A 28 16.16 19.33 23.56
CA PHE A 28 16.41 18.57 22.33
C PHE A 28 15.72 19.26 21.17
N ALA A 29 16.25 20.44 20.82
CA ALA A 29 16.10 20.92 19.46
C ALA A 29 17.06 20.07 18.63
N CYS A 30 16.58 18.93 18.13
CA CYS A 30 17.27 18.21 17.06
C CYS A 30 17.23 19.10 15.81
N ASN A 31 18.32 19.79 15.53
CA ASN A 31 18.62 20.30 14.21
C ASN A 31 18.73 19.10 13.28
N ALA A 32 17.65 18.75 12.62
CA ALA A 32 17.72 17.90 11.45
C ALA A 32 18.54 18.65 10.38
N PRO A 33 19.51 18.02 9.73
CA PRO A 33 20.21 18.66 8.62
C PRO A 33 19.18 18.95 7.53
N GLN A 34 19.03 20.25 7.18
CA GLN A 34 18.34 20.65 5.96
C GLN A 34 19.11 20.02 4.79
N GLN A 35 18.58 18.98 4.22
CA GLN A 35 19.00 18.54 2.90
C GLN A 35 18.51 19.61 1.92
N ASP A 36 19.46 20.38 1.39
CA ASP A 36 19.28 21.19 0.19
C ASP A 36 18.91 20.23 -0.96
N GLY A 37 17.63 19.93 -1.06
CA GLY A 37 17.06 19.17 -2.16
C GLY A 37 17.18 20.01 -3.42
N LYS A 38 18.18 19.69 -4.23
CA LYS A 38 18.30 20.14 -5.62
C LYS A 38 16.94 19.82 -6.29
N LYS A 39 16.10 20.85 -6.47
CA LYS A 39 14.89 20.77 -7.28
C LYS A 39 15.33 20.38 -8.70
N THR A 40 15.30 19.11 -8.99
CA THR A 40 15.20 18.62 -10.37
C THR A 40 13.82 19.04 -10.84
N ASP A 41 13.80 20.05 -11.66
CA ASP A 41 12.62 20.52 -12.38
C ASP A 41 12.25 19.46 -13.45
N LEU A 42 11.72 18.35 -12.96
CA LEU A 42 10.99 17.41 -13.80
C LEU A 42 9.63 18.06 -13.99
N THR A 43 9.32 18.43 -15.20
CA THR A 43 8.00 18.88 -15.64
C THR A 43 6.99 17.78 -15.34
N ASN A 44 6.61 17.69 -14.07
CA ASN A 44 5.59 16.73 -13.61
C ASN A 44 4.26 17.24 -14.19
N LYS A 45 3.81 16.60 -15.25
CA LYS A 45 2.49 16.81 -15.79
C LYS A 45 1.52 16.25 -14.74
N ASN A 46 1.11 17.13 -13.81
CA ASN A 46 0.16 16.75 -12.76
C ASN A 46 -1.12 16.25 -13.42
N MET A 47 -1.22 14.94 -13.52
CA MET A 47 -2.41 14.27 -14.01
C MET A 47 -3.51 14.43 -12.95
N SER A 48 -4.71 14.79 -13.38
CA SER A 48 -5.84 14.90 -12.47
C SER A 48 -6.24 13.52 -11.90
N ASN A 49 -6.84 13.50 -10.72
CA ASN A 49 -7.36 12.27 -10.11
C ASN A 49 -8.42 11.60 -11.02
N GLY A 50 -9.16 12.36 -11.82
CA GLY A 50 -10.09 11.82 -12.82
C GLY A 50 -9.38 11.03 -13.90
N GLU A 51 -8.34 11.61 -14.49
CA GLU A 51 -7.53 10.95 -15.53
C GLU A 51 -6.81 9.71 -14.99
N LEU A 52 -6.28 9.78 -13.76
CA LEU A 52 -5.65 8.61 -13.11
C LEU A 52 -6.67 7.48 -12.90
N ARG A 53 -7.89 7.80 -12.49
CA ARG A 53 -8.95 6.80 -12.30
C ARG A 53 -9.35 6.13 -13.61
N GLU A 54 -9.50 6.88 -14.69
CA GLU A 54 -9.80 6.32 -16.02
C GLU A 54 -8.71 5.35 -16.48
N LYS A 55 -7.44 5.74 -16.31
CA LYS A 55 -6.30 4.88 -16.68
C LYS A 55 -6.21 3.64 -15.80
N LEU A 56 -6.50 3.78 -14.50
CA LEU A 56 -6.54 2.66 -13.57
C LEU A 56 -7.61 1.64 -13.94
N ALA A 57 -8.79 2.13 -14.35
CA ALA A 57 -9.88 1.27 -14.81
C ALA A 57 -9.49 0.47 -16.07
N LEU A 58 -8.76 1.10 -17.02
CA LEU A 58 -8.24 0.41 -18.20
C LEU A 58 -7.20 -0.65 -17.82
N ALA A 59 -6.25 -0.32 -16.94
CA ALA A 59 -5.25 -1.28 -16.48
C ALA A 59 -5.88 -2.48 -15.76
N LEU A 60 -6.97 -2.29 -15.01
CA LEU A 60 -7.73 -3.37 -14.39
C LEU A 60 -8.46 -4.25 -15.41
N GLU A 61 -8.98 -3.68 -16.52
CA GLU A 61 -9.54 -4.49 -17.60
C GLU A 61 -8.45 -5.33 -18.29
N ASP A 62 -7.24 -4.79 -18.46
CA ASP A 62 -6.10 -5.55 -18.97
C ASP A 62 -5.69 -6.68 -18.01
N MET A 63 -5.66 -6.43 -16.69
CA MET A 63 -5.40 -7.49 -15.69
C MET A 63 -6.46 -8.60 -15.77
N LYS A 64 -7.74 -8.22 -15.88
CA LYS A 64 -8.84 -9.16 -16.08
C LYS A 64 -8.63 -10.00 -17.36
N ALA A 65 -8.30 -9.36 -18.46
CA ALA A 65 -8.05 -10.05 -19.73
C ALA A 65 -6.87 -11.02 -19.60
N LYS A 66 -5.79 -10.61 -18.90
CA LYS A 66 -4.62 -11.45 -18.64
C LYS A 66 -4.96 -12.67 -17.77
N ALA A 67 -5.73 -12.48 -16.71
CA ALA A 67 -6.19 -13.58 -15.87
C ALA A 67 -7.05 -14.60 -16.66
N ILE A 68 -7.95 -14.11 -17.52
CA ILE A 68 -8.76 -14.96 -18.40
C ILE A 68 -7.85 -15.74 -19.39
N GLU A 69 -6.86 -15.07 -20.01
CA GLU A 69 -5.87 -15.72 -20.88
C GLU A 69 -5.11 -16.86 -20.16
N MET A 70 -4.79 -16.63 -18.88
CA MET A 70 -4.11 -17.63 -18.05
C MET A 70 -5.06 -18.72 -17.51
N GLY A 71 -6.38 -18.59 -17.71
CA GLY A 71 -7.37 -19.54 -17.21
C GLY A 71 -7.57 -19.51 -15.70
N ILE A 72 -7.27 -18.38 -15.05
CA ILE A 72 -7.39 -18.19 -13.60
C ILE A 72 -8.54 -17.26 -13.24
N GLU A 73 -9.16 -17.52 -12.10
CA GLU A 73 -10.21 -16.69 -11.52
C GLU A 73 -9.72 -16.01 -10.24
N GLY A 74 -10.31 -14.87 -9.89
CA GLY A 74 -9.94 -14.17 -8.67
C GLY A 74 -10.33 -12.70 -8.67
N VAL A 75 -9.58 -11.91 -7.91
CA VAL A 75 -9.80 -10.48 -7.73
C VAL A 75 -8.53 -9.71 -8.07
N ALA A 76 -8.63 -8.79 -9.02
CA ALA A 76 -7.61 -7.79 -9.32
C ALA A 76 -7.91 -6.52 -8.51
N THR A 77 -6.92 -6.00 -7.80
CA THR A 77 -6.97 -4.70 -7.13
C THR A 77 -5.83 -3.83 -7.63
N ALA A 78 -6.06 -2.54 -7.71
CA ALA A 78 -5.04 -1.58 -8.09
C ALA A 78 -5.23 -0.28 -7.32
N SER A 79 -4.13 0.33 -6.91
CA SER A 79 -4.10 1.64 -6.27
C SER A 79 -3.02 2.51 -6.89
N VAL A 80 -3.33 3.79 -7.01
CA VAL A 80 -2.40 4.84 -7.41
C VAL A 80 -2.41 5.92 -6.34
N LEU A 81 -1.21 6.26 -5.86
CA LEU A 81 -1.00 7.41 -5.00
C LEU A 81 -0.23 8.47 -5.79
N ASN A 82 -0.80 9.66 -5.87
CA ASN A 82 -0.11 10.81 -6.43
C ASN A 82 0.83 11.38 -5.37
N SER A 83 2.09 11.66 -5.72
CA SER A 83 3.13 12.17 -4.82
C SER A 83 3.04 13.68 -4.59
N GLY A 84 1.82 14.22 -4.35
CA GLY A 84 1.61 15.61 -3.92
C GLY A 84 1.71 15.76 -2.39
N ASP A 85 1.53 17.00 -1.91
CA ASP A 85 1.53 17.34 -0.47
C ASP A 85 0.35 16.71 0.31
N THR A 86 -0.65 16.21 -0.39
CA THR A 86 -1.76 15.43 0.14
C THR A 86 -1.73 14.03 -0.46
N VAL A 87 -1.87 13.01 0.39
CA VAL A 87 -1.93 11.62 -0.06
C VAL A 87 -3.33 11.35 -0.62
N ASP A 88 -3.49 11.54 -1.93
CA ASP A 88 -4.69 11.12 -2.64
C ASP A 88 -4.54 9.65 -3.03
N TRP A 89 -5.34 8.80 -2.39
CA TRP A 89 -5.40 7.39 -2.70
C TRP A 89 -6.56 7.10 -3.64
N ILE A 90 -6.26 6.65 -4.85
CA ILE A 90 -7.24 6.15 -5.80
C ILE A 90 -7.10 4.63 -5.84
N GLY A 91 -8.17 3.90 -5.50
CA GLY A 91 -8.16 2.44 -5.52
C GLY A 91 -9.43 1.91 -6.18
N GLU A 92 -9.27 0.87 -7.00
CA GLU A 92 -10.36 0.17 -7.69
C GLU A 92 -10.08 -1.33 -7.75
N MET A 93 -11.11 -2.12 -8.08
CA MET A 93 -10.96 -3.56 -8.23
C MET A 93 -11.86 -4.12 -9.35
N LYS A 94 -11.48 -5.30 -9.83
CA LYS A 94 -12.28 -6.11 -10.76
C LYS A 94 -12.34 -7.55 -10.27
N VAL A 95 -13.50 -8.17 -10.42
CA VAL A 95 -13.66 -9.60 -10.19
C VAL A 95 -13.54 -10.34 -11.51
N VAL A 96 -12.78 -11.43 -11.50
CA VAL A 96 -12.58 -12.34 -12.62
C VAL A 96 -13.12 -13.72 -12.22
N GLY A 97 -14.32 -14.05 -12.67
CA GLY A 97 -14.99 -15.29 -12.30
C GLY A 97 -15.49 -15.28 -10.85
N SER A 98 -14.61 -15.50 -9.87
CA SER A 98 -14.99 -15.63 -8.46
C SER A 98 -14.31 -14.58 -7.56
N TYR A 99 -15.04 -14.11 -6.54
CA TYR A 99 -14.55 -13.24 -5.49
C TYR A 99 -14.28 -13.98 -4.16
N CYS A 100 -14.63 -15.26 -4.09
CA CYS A 100 -14.42 -16.11 -2.92
C CYS A 100 -14.04 -17.51 -3.37
N ASN A 101 -13.05 -18.11 -2.71
CA ASN A 101 -12.80 -19.53 -2.80
C ASN A 101 -13.44 -20.22 -1.58
N TRP A 102 -14.68 -20.60 -1.69
CA TRP A 102 -15.46 -21.21 -0.61
C TRP A 102 -14.91 -22.57 -0.18
N LYS A 103 -14.28 -23.30 -1.12
CA LYS A 103 -13.73 -24.63 -0.84
C LYS A 103 -12.55 -24.55 0.14
N ASP A 104 -11.70 -23.56 -0.05
CA ASP A 104 -10.47 -23.40 0.74
C ASP A 104 -10.61 -22.29 1.80
N GLY A 105 -11.77 -21.63 1.86
CA GLY A 105 -12.10 -20.66 2.91
C GLY A 105 -11.46 -19.28 2.70
N TYR A 106 -11.12 -18.89 1.47
CA TYR A 106 -10.51 -17.59 1.19
C TYR A 106 -11.52 -16.55 0.71
N ASN A 107 -11.51 -15.38 1.35
CA ASN A 107 -12.12 -14.16 0.82
C ASN A 107 -11.10 -13.46 -0.10
N LEU A 108 -11.19 -13.68 -1.39
CA LEU A 108 -10.23 -13.17 -2.38
C LEU A 108 -10.20 -11.65 -2.45
N VAL A 109 -11.32 -10.97 -2.16
CA VAL A 109 -11.37 -9.50 -2.07
C VAL A 109 -10.48 -9.01 -0.92
N ALA A 110 -10.64 -9.60 0.27
CA ALA A 110 -9.85 -9.21 1.43
C ALA A 110 -8.36 -9.50 1.23
N VAL A 111 -8.03 -10.65 0.63
CA VAL A 111 -6.63 -11.03 0.34
C VAL A 111 -6.01 -10.09 -0.68
N ALA A 112 -6.70 -9.76 -1.78
CA ALA A 112 -6.18 -8.86 -2.81
C ALA A 112 -5.93 -7.44 -2.26
N TRP A 113 -6.85 -6.89 -1.45
CA TRP A 113 -6.64 -5.60 -0.81
C TRP A 113 -5.55 -5.62 0.27
N SER A 114 -5.39 -6.73 1.00
CA SER A 114 -4.29 -6.90 1.95
C SER A 114 -2.93 -6.85 1.25
N LYS A 115 -2.78 -7.56 0.11
CA LYS A 115 -1.57 -7.49 -0.72
C LYS A 115 -1.29 -6.07 -1.22
N CYS A 116 -2.32 -5.37 -1.71
CA CYS A 116 -2.19 -4.00 -2.18
C CYS A 116 -1.78 -3.04 -1.04
N GLY A 117 -2.34 -3.22 0.17
CA GLY A 117 -1.97 -2.45 1.36
C GLY A 117 -0.51 -2.68 1.78
N GLU A 118 -0.05 -3.94 1.83
CA GLU A 118 1.34 -4.30 2.12
C GLU A 118 2.31 -3.68 1.13
N VAL A 119 2.01 -3.77 -0.18
CA VAL A 119 2.80 -3.17 -1.26
C VAL A 119 3.00 -1.67 -1.06
N ILE A 120 1.95 -0.93 -0.71
CA ILE A 120 2.05 0.51 -0.45
C ILE A 120 2.83 0.81 0.83
N ALA A 121 2.66 0.01 1.88
CA ALA A 121 3.33 0.22 3.15
C ALA A 121 4.84 -0.05 3.07
N THR A 122 5.23 -1.07 2.30
CA THR A 122 6.62 -1.53 2.19
C THR A 122 7.39 -0.92 1.03
N HIS A 123 6.70 -0.37 0.02
CA HIS A 123 7.27 0.02 -1.27
C HIS A 123 8.02 -1.15 -1.97
N ALA A 124 7.48 -2.35 -1.84
CA ALA A 124 8.02 -3.58 -2.42
C ALA A 124 6.89 -4.53 -2.80
N ASP A 125 7.19 -5.56 -3.57
CA ASP A 125 6.24 -6.63 -3.88
C ASP A 125 5.80 -7.31 -2.57
N SER A 126 4.53 -7.72 -2.47
CA SER A 126 3.99 -8.35 -1.25
C SER A 126 4.52 -9.77 -1.04
N GLY A 127 4.51 -10.23 0.21
CA GLY A 127 4.95 -11.56 0.60
C GLY A 127 6.46 -11.73 0.71
N ASP A 128 7.21 -10.64 0.97
CA ASP A 128 8.63 -10.74 1.30
C ASP A 128 8.79 -11.49 2.64
N PRO A 129 9.51 -12.61 2.67
CA PRO A 129 9.71 -13.39 3.90
C PRO A 129 10.50 -12.65 4.98
N ASN A 130 11.19 -11.56 4.63
CA ASN A 130 11.91 -10.71 5.59
C ASN A 130 11.05 -9.56 6.13
N HIS A 131 9.87 -9.32 5.56
CA HIS A 131 8.92 -8.35 6.07
C HIS A 131 8.13 -8.91 7.24
N GLN A 132 8.21 -8.25 8.40
CA GLN A 132 7.32 -8.57 9.51
C GLN A 132 5.96 -7.95 9.25
N THR A 133 4.96 -8.78 8.96
CA THR A 133 3.59 -8.33 8.73
C THR A 133 3.02 -7.56 9.92
N ILE A 134 2.35 -6.46 9.63
CA ILE A 134 1.61 -5.66 10.61
C ILE A 134 0.11 -6.00 10.57
N THR A 135 -0.64 -5.49 11.55
CA THR A 135 -2.09 -5.75 11.61
C THR A 135 -2.80 -5.27 10.35
N GLY A 136 -3.47 -6.19 9.67
CA GLY A 136 -4.17 -5.95 8.40
C GLY A 136 -3.47 -6.56 7.19
N GLU A 137 -2.19 -6.92 7.31
CA GLU A 137 -1.45 -7.65 6.30
C GLU A 137 -1.57 -9.16 6.51
N LEU A 138 -1.69 -9.89 5.41
CA LEU A 138 -1.79 -11.35 5.43
C LEU A 138 -0.48 -12.03 4.99
N GLY A 139 0.50 -11.27 4.47
CA GLY A 139 1.82 -11.76 4.04
C GLY A 139 1.78 -12.68 2.81
N TYR A 140 0.74 -12.60 2.00
CA TYR A 140 0.65 -13.38 0.76
C TYR A 140 1.34 -12.65 -0.40
N ALA A 141 2.17 -13.35 -1.15
CA ALA A 141 2.74 -12.83 -2.40
C ALA A 141 1.66 -12.68 -3.49
N GLY A 142 1.94 -11.84 -4.50
CA GLY A 142 1.03 -11.57 -5.62
C GLY A 142 0.56 -10.12 -5.70
N GLY A 143 1.15 -9.21 -4.92
CA GLY A 143 1.11 -7.77 -5.11
C GLY A 143 2.42 -7.26 -5.67
N ALA A 144 2.38 -6.26 -6.53
CA ALA A 144 3.53 -5.64 -7.17
C ALA A 144 3.56 -4.13 -6.93
N TYR A 145 4.76 -3.58 -6.75
CA TYR A 145 5.03 -2.15 -6.55
C TYR A 145 5.87 -1.58 -7.67
N ASP A 146 5.58 -0.34 -8.03
CA ASP A 146 6.48 0.48 -8.86
C ASP A 146 6.20 1.98 -8.65
N GLU A 147 7.16 2.81 -9.06
CA GLU A 147 7.01 4.26 -9.13
C GLU A 147 7.19 4.74 -10.56
N TYR A 148 6.23 5.52 -11.06
CA TYR A 148 6.29 6.01 -12.42
C TYR A 148 5.67 7.41 -12.53
N GLU A 149 6.40 8.35 -13.14
CA GLU A 149 5.95 9.74 -13.37
C GLU A 149 5.40 10.41 -12.09
N GLY A 150 6.05 10.16 -10.94
CA GLY A 150 5.65 10.70 -9.65
C GLY A 150 4.43 10.02 -9.01
N CYS A 151 3.92 8.95 -9.60
CA CYS A 151 2.86 8.12 -9.01
C CYS A 151 3.45 6.86 -8.40
N LYS A 152 2.98 6.47 -7.21
CA LYS A 152 3.21 5.14 -6.64
C LYS A 152 2.10 4.22 -7.11
N LEU A 153 2.48 3.09 -7.68
CA LEU A 153 1.61 2.10 -8.26
C LEU A 153 1.63 0.83 -7.42
N ALA A 154 0.47 0.40 -6.95
CA ALA A 154 0.32 -0.84 -6.22
C ALA A 154 -0.80 -1.67 -6.84
N PHE A 155 -0.44 -2.81 -7.40
CA PHE A 155 -1.33 -3.71 -8.09
C PHE A 155 -1.27 -5.09 -7.45
N ALA A 156 -2.40 -5.76 -7.29
CA ALA A 156 -2.41 -7.10 -6.75
C ALA A 156 -3.48 -7.98 -7.44
N PHE A 157 -3.21 -9.27 -7.45
CA PHE A 157 -4.19 -10.29 -7.81
C PHE A 157 -4.30 -11.32 -6.69
N SER A 158 -5.46 -11.94 -6.55
CA SER A 158 -5.66 -13.03 -5.60
C SER A 158 -6.67 -14.02 -6.16
N GLY A 159 -6.28 -15.28 -6.28
CA GLY A 159 -7.16 -16.35 -6.75
C GLY A 159 -6.42 -17.54 -7.34
N ALA A 160 -5.14 -17.41 -7.59
CA ALA A 160 -4.29 -18.46 -8.17
C ALA A 160 -3.07 -18.74 -7.28
N THR A 161 -2.00 -19.29 -7.83
CA THR A 161 -0.72 -19.41 -7.13
C THR A 161 -0.08 -18.03 -6.96
N SER A 162 0.82 -17.90 -5.98
CA SER A 162 1.52 -16.63 -5.72
C SER A 162 2.27 -16.10 -6.94
N GLU A 163 2.85 -17.00 -7.72
CA GLU A 163 3.59 -16.68 -8.95
C GLU A 163 2.66 -16.17 -10.04
N GLU A 164 1.52 -16.82 -10.25
CA GLU A 164 0.51 -16.42 -11.24
C GLU A 164 -0.13 -15.09 -10.84
N ASP A 165 -0.48 -14.91 -9.56
CA ASP A 165 -1.00 -13.67 -9.01
C ASP A 165 -0.03 -12.51 -9.29
N LEU A 166 1.27 -12.71 -9.05
CA LEU A 166 2.31 -11.71 -9.29
C LEU A 166 2.47 -11.38 -10.79
N VAL A 167 2.33 -12.36 -11.67
CA VAL A 167 2.36 -12.12 -13.13
C VAL A 167 1.24 -11.18 -13.55
N VAL A 168 0.02 -11.39 -13.05
CA VAL A 168 -1.13 -10.52 -13.36
C VAL A 168 -0.91 -9.12 -12.79
N ALA A 169 -0.40 -9.00 -11.55
CA ALA A 169 -0.14 -7.71 -10.92
C ALA A 169 0.92 -6.90 -11.68
N LYS A 170 2.04 -7.50 -12.05
CA LYS A 170 3.10 -6.84 -12.83
C LYS A 170 2.63 -6.44 -14.22
N TYR A 171 1.82 -7.25 -14.86
CA TYR A 171 1.20 -6.91 -16.14
C TYR A 171 0.33 -5.65 -16.04
N GLY A 172 -0.47 -5.53 -14.96
CA GLY A 172 -1.27 -4.35 -14.68
C GLY A 172 -0.43 -3.08 -14.53
N ILE A 173 0.71 -3.16 -13.81
CA ILE A 173 1.66 -2.04 -13.67
C ILE A 173 2.19 -1.59 -15.03
N GLU A 174 2.65 -2.51 -15.87
CA GLU A 174 3.19 -2.18 -17.20
C GLU A 174 2.13 -1.51 -18.08
N LYS A 175 0.88 -1.97 -18.03
CA LYS A 175 -0.23 -1.33 -18.73
C LYS A 175 -0.50 0.08 -18.20
N MET A 176 -0.53 0.25 -16.89
CA MET A 176 -0.72 1.57 -16.26
C MET A 176 0.36 2.56 -16.68
N LYS A 177 1.64 2.16 -16.68
CA LYS A 177 2.74 2.99 -17.19
C LYS A 177 2.53 3.39 -18.66
N GLY A 178 2.08 2.47 -19.50
CA GLY A 178 1.71 2.74 -20.89
C GLY A 178 0.64 3.83 -20.98
N TYR A 179 -0.43 3.70 -20.21
CA TYR A 179 -1.51 4.69 -20.18
C TYR A 179 -1.08 6.05 -19.63
N ILE A 180 -0.22 6.09 -18.62
CA ILE A 180 0.34 7.34 -18.08
C ILE A 180 1.18 8.03 -19.15
N SER A 181 2.03 7.29 -19.85
CA SER A 181 2.90 7.84 -20.92
C SER A 181 2.18 8.16 -22.24
N GLY A 182 0.90 7.81 -22.37
CA GLY A 182 0.10 8.08 -23.58
C GLY A 182 0.47 7.18 -24.78
N LYS A 183 0.91 5.95 -24.49
CA LYS A 183 1.30 4.93 -25.48
C LYS A 183 0.22 3.89 -25.68
#